data_7e7b722b25130e14206ed1a64cf78f41
#
_entry.id   7e7b722b25130e14206ed1a64cf78f41
#
_cell.length_a   1.000
_cell.length_b   1.000
_cell.length_c   1.000
_cell.angle_alpha   90.00
_cell.angle_beta   90.00
_cell.angle_gamma   90.00
#
_symmetry.space_group_name_H-M   'P 1'
#
loop_
_entity.id
_entity.type
_entity.pdbx_description
1 polymer ?
#
loop_
_entity_poly.entity_id
_entity_poly.type
_entity_poly.pdbx_seq_one_letter_code
_entity_poly.pdbx_strand_id
1 'polypeptide(L)'
;MEAAFGAAFFFAWSITCARRSSFHHGVDFANLLRISIAFVAIGAVALVAGRPLLFPGWPWLLLGGAIGLGVGDIASFHSLVRIGAGLALLVMQTLAAPFALLLEYLVLGHAPTGAQLVAAAVILTGVALALGSRPVGDPRHWRTGIALAILAAFGQACGAVSTPMAKAACVAAHVEVPDGWTQGFLRILGGLPIVLGFVLWNTRREGLLAQVRRPYAGGRARGWALMNGLSGPGIGVACYQWALSTQPAAVVLSIVALSPLLALLFQWAVEGQRPAPRVWLGGGLAVLGLMMLRNPEGWMKALGA
;
A
#
# COMPACT_ATOMS: atom_id res chain seq x y z
N MET A 1 12.93 1.44 -17.42
CA MET A 1 12.68 2.59 -16.52
C MET A 1 11.24 3.09 -16.59
N GLU A 2 10.65 3.22 -17.77
CA GLU A 2 9.27 3.68 -17.97
C GLU A 2 8.22 2.90 -17.16
N ALA A 3 8.33 1.58 -17.13
CA ALA A 3 7.44 0.73 -16.33
C ALA A 3 7.51 1.01 -14.82
N ALA A 4 8.68 1.36 -14.28
CA ALA A 4 8.81 1.73 -12.86
C ALA A 4 8.14 3.08 -12.55
N PHE A 5 8.27 4.06 -13.44
CA PHE A 5 7.52 5.32 -13.35
C PHE A 5 6.03 5.09 -13.51
N GLY A 6 5.62 4.22 -14.45
CA GLY A 6 4.23 3.79 -14.59
C GLY A 6 3.68 3.22 -13.28
N ALA A 7 4.42 2.33 -12.62
CA ALA A 7 4.02 1.77 -11.33
C ALA A 7 3.86 2.86 -10.25
N ALA A 8 4.83 3.79 -10.13
CA ALA A 8 4.75 4.90 -9.18
C ALA A 8 3.53 5.79 -9.44
N PHE A 9 3.28 6.11 -10.72
CA PHE A 9 2.13 6.90 -11.16
C PHE A 9 0.81 6.22 -10.82
N PHE A 10 0.63 4.95 -11.20
CA PHE A 10 -0.63 4.24 -11.00
C PHE A 10 -0.91 3.94 -9.51
N PHE A 11 0.12 3.71 -8.70
CA PHE A 11 -0.07 3.60 -7.24
C PHE A 11 -0.52 4.92 -6.63
N ALA A 12 0.11 6.04 -7.01
CA ALA A 12 -0.28 7.36 -6.55
C ALA A 12 -1.67 7.77 -7.04
N TRP A 13 -2.02 7.43 -8.28
CA TRP A 13 -3.35 7.68 -8.84
C TRP A 13 -4.41 6.85 -8.13
N SER A 14 -4.14 5.57 -7.88
CA SER A 14 -5.06 4.67 -7.20
C SER A 14 -5.51 5.21 -5.84
N ILE A 15 -4.58 5.70 -5.01
CA ILE A 15 -4.94 6.21 -3.68
C ILE A 15 -5.80 7.48 -3.77
N THR A 16 -5.59 8.31 -4.79
CA THR A 16 -6.43 9.48 -5.07
C THR A 16 -7.84 9.05 -5.49
N CYS A 17 -7.93 8.05 -6.37
CA CYS A 17 -9.20 7.44 -6.76
C CYS A 17 -9.90 6.77 -5.58
N ALA A 18 -9.15 6.12 -4.67
CA ALA A 18 -9.68 5.51 -3.46
C ALA A 18 -10.38 6.53 -2.59
N ARG A 19 -9.78 7.70 -2.37
CA ARG A 19 -10.39 8.79 -1.60
C ARG A 19 -11.66 9.30 -2.28
N ARG A 20 -11.63 9.54 -3.59
CA ARG A 20 -12.82 9.98 -4.35
C ARG A 20 -13.92 8.93 -4.35
N SER A 21 -13.58 7.67 -4.56
CA SER A 21 -14.51 6.56 -4.45
C SER A 21 -15.16 6.50 -3.06
N SER A 22 -14.38 6.72 -2.00
CA SER A 22 -14.86 6.72 -0.62
C SER A 22 -15.88 7.83 -0.34
N PHE A 23 -15.73 9.00 -0.93
CA PHE A 23 -16.75 10.08 -0.80
C PHE A 23 -18.05 9.75 -1.51
N HIS A 24 -18.02 8.99 -2.60
CA HIS A 24 -19.22 8.65 -3.35
C HIS A 24 -19.93 7.39 -2.82
N HIS A 25 -19.17 6.38 -2.46
CA HIS A 25 -19.69 5.06 -2.10
C HIS A 25 -19.68 4.77 -0.60
N GLY A 26 -19.08 5.64 0.20
CA GLY A 26 -18.71 5.35 1.59
C GLY A 26 -17.38 4.60 1.67
N VAL A 27 -16.70 4.75 2.79
CA VAL A 27 -15.31 4.28 2.98
C VAL A 27 -15.22 2.76 2.84
N ASP A 28 -16.09 2.05 3.54
CA ASP A 28 -16.06 0.58 3.63
C ASP A 28 -16.43 -0.07 2.30
N PHE A 29 -17.46 0.47 1.62
CA PHE A 29 -17.87 -0.06 0.35
C PHE A 29 -16.91 0.26 -0.80
N ALA A 30 -16.27 1.43 -0.77
CA ALA A 30 -15.21 1.77 -1.72
C ALA A 30 -14.00 0.81 -1.63
N ASN A 31 -13.64 0.41 -0.40
CA ASN A 31 -12.60 -0.59 -0.20
C ASN A 31 -13.03 -1.98 -0.69
N LEU A 32 -14.27 -2.40 -0.39
CA LEU A 32 -14.81 -3.66 -0.89
C LEU A 32 -14.85 -3.70 -2.43
N LEU A 33 -15.30 -2.63 -3.09
CA LEU A 33 -15.29 -2.53 -4.55
C LEU A 33 -13.88 -2.67 -5.11
N ARG A 34 -12.90 -1.96 -4.53
CA ARG A 34 -11.50 -2.01 -4.97
C ARG A 34 -10.94 -3.44 -4.91
N ILE A 35 -11.07 -4.09 -3.74
CA ILE A 35 -10.52 -5.43 -3.56
C ILE A 35 -11.26 -6.47 -4.41
N SER A 36 -12.58 -6.32 -4.63
CA SER A 36 -13.38 -7.19 -5.50
C SER A 36 -13.00 -7.05 -6.98
N ILE A 37 -12.78 -5.82 -7.46
CA ILE A 37 -12.30 -5.56 -8.83
C ILE A 37 -10.91 -6.18 -9.01
N ALA A 38 -10.02 -5.98 -8.03
CA ALA A 38 -8.70 -6.58 -8.03
C ALA A 38 -8.73 -8.11 -8.00
N PHE A 39 -9.63 -8.69 -7.20
CA PHE A 39 -9.84 -10.14 -7.13
C PHE A 39 -10.19 -10.73 -8.51
N VAL A 40 -11.11 -10.10 -9.22
CA VAL A 40 -11.50 -10.56 -10.57
C VAL A 40 -10.36 -10.37 -11.57
N ALA A 41 -9.72 -9.19 -11.58
CA ALA A 41 -8.69 -8.87 -12.55
C ALA A 41 -7.42 -9.72 -12.35
N ILE A 42 -6.89 -9.77 -11.13
CA ILE A 42 -5.67 -10.54 -10.82
C ILE A 42 -5.96 -12.04 -10.80
N GLY A 43 -7.16 -12.44 -10.34
CA GLY A 43 -7.59 -13.83 -10.35
C GLY A 43 -7.69 -14.40 -11.76
N ALA A 44 -8.22 -13.63 -12.71
CA ALA A 44 -8.24 -14.04 -14.12
C ALA A 44 -6.82 -14.27 -14.66
N VAL A 45 -5.88 -13.38 -14.38
CA VAL A 45 -4.47 -13.53 -14.79
C VAL A 45 -3.83 -14.74 -14.13
N ALA A 46 -4.00 -14.93 -12.82
CA ALA A 46 -3.42 -16.05 -12.07
C ALA A 46 -3.95 -17.40 -12.56
N LEU A 47 -5.25 -17.48 -12.88
CA LEU A 47 -5.85 -18.70 -13.42
C LEU A 47 -5.37 -19.02 -14.84
N VAL A 48 -5.22 -18.01 -15.70
CA VAL A 48 -4.68 -18.18 -17.06
C VAL A 48 -3.20 -18.60 -17.03
N ALA A 49 -2.44 -18.10 -16.05
CA ALA A 49 -1.04 -18.50 -15.86
C ALA A 49 -0.88 -19.99 -15.47
N GLY A 50 -1.96 -20.64 -15.01
CA GLY A 50 -2.01 -22.09 -14.76
C GLY A 50 -1.08 -22.59 -13.65
N ARG A 51 -0.57 -21.71 -12.78
CA ARG A 51 0.32 -22.08 -11.67
C ARG A 51 -0.49 -22.60 -10.48
N PRO A 52 0.03 -23.58 -9.72
CA PRO A 52 -0.68 -24.14 -8.58
C PRO A 52 -0.87 -23.05 -7.50
N LEU A 53 -2.10 -22.93 -6.99
CA LEU A 53 -2.42 -22.01 -5.89
C LEU A 53 -2.02 -22.60 -4.53
N LEU A 54 -1.97 -23.92 -4.41
CA LEU A 54 -1.57 -24.63 -3.19
C LEU A 54 -0.11 -25.05 -3.32
N PHE A 55 0.77 -24.41 -2.59
CA PHE A 55 2.21 -24.67 -2.49
C PHE A 55 2.66 -24.40 -1.04
N PRO A 56 3.82 -24.84 -0.57
CA PRO A 56 4.20 -24.75 0.85
C PRO A 56 4.10 -23.36 1.47
N GLY A 57 4.26 -22.30 0.66
CA GLY A 57 4.22 -20.90 1.12
C GLY A 57 2.84 -20.24 1.12
N TRP A 58 1.78 -20.89 0.59
CA TRP A 58 0.47 -20.24 0.44
C TRP A 58 -0.16 -19.72 1.75
N PRO A 59 -0.01 -20.36 2.93
CA PRO A 59 -0.62 -19.86 4.15
C PRO A 59 -0.05 -18.51 4.59
N TRP A 60 1.25 -18.29 4.39
CA TRP A 60 1.90 -17.01 4.69
C TRP A 60 1.36 -15.88 3.84
N LEU A 61 1.09 -16.14 2.56
CA LEU A 61 0.52 -15.14 1.64
C LEU A 61 -0.93 -14.81 2.00
N LEU A 62 -1.75 -15.81 2.37
CA LEU A 62 -3.10 -15.57 2.87
C LEU A 62 -3.09 -14.74 4.15
N LEU A 63 -2.24 -15.11 5.11
CA LEU A 63 -2.11 -14.37 6.38
C LEU A 63 -1.63 -12.94 6.15
N GLY A 64 -0.59 -12.76 5.32
CA GLY A 64 -0.10 -11.44 4.93
C GLY A 64 -1.14 -10.62 4.19
N GLY A 65 -2.00 -11.26 3.41
CA GLY A 65 -3.15 -10.64 2.76
C GLY A 65 -4.25 -10.24 3.75
N ALA A 66 -4.60 -11.12 4.68
CA ALA A 66 -5.61 -10.85 5.71
C ALA A 66 -5.21 -9.65 6.58
N ILE A 67 -3.94 -9.57 7.00
CA ILE A 67 -3.43 -8.46 7.80
C ILE A 67 -3.22 -7.21 6.93
N GLY A 68 -2.51 -7.32 5.81
CA GLY A 68 -2.13 -6.18 4.96
C GLY A 68 -3.29 -5.61 4.16
N LEU A 69 -3.94 -6.44 3.33
CA LEU A 69 -5.05 -6.04 2.46
C LEU A 69 -6.42 -6.12 3.16
N GLY A 70 -6.54 -6.87 4.26
CA GLY A 70 -7.72 -6.90 5.10
C GLY A 70 -7.71 -5.72 6.08
N VAL A 71 -7.05 -5.90 7.23
CA VAL A 71 -7.03 -4.90 8.31
C VAL A 71 -6.32 -3.61 7.89
N GLY A 72 -5.18 -3.73 7.22
CA GLY A 72 -4.39 -2.59 6.75
C GLY A 72 -5.13 -1.71 5.75
N ASP A 73 -5.85 -2.29 4.78
CA ASP A 73 -6.64 -1.52 3.81
C ASP A 73 -7.86 -0.85 4.45
N ILE A 74 -8.55 -1.52 5.38
CA ILE A 74 -9.62 -0.90 6.15
C ILE A 74 -9.08 0.37 6.85
N ALA A 75 -7.98 0.25 7.57
CA ALA A 75 -7.34 1.38 8.23
C ALA A 75 -6.89 2.46 7.23
N SER A 76 -6.32 2.05 6.09
CA SER A 76 -5.90 2.95 5.00
C SER A 76 -7.06 3.80 4.50
N PHE A 77 -8.16 3.18 4.09
CA PHE A 77 -9.32 3.87 3.53
C PHE A 77 -9.96 4.84 4.54
N HIS A 78 -10.01 4.46 5.81
CA HIS A 78 -10.47 5.36 6.87
C HIS A 78 -9.48 6.50 7.16
N SER A 79 -8.18 6.30 6.96
CA SER A 79 -7.16 7.32 7.10
C SER A 79 -7.26 8.38 5.99
N LEU A 80 -7.30 7.93 4.72
CA LEU A 80 -7.21 8.85 3.57
C LEU A 80 -8.37 9.86 3.48
N VAL A 81 -9.56 9.54 4.01
CA VAL A 81 -10.66 10.48 4.07
C VAL A 81 -10.49 11.52 5.18
N ARG A 82 -9.70 11.21 6.22
CA ARG A 82 -9.45 12.07 7.38
C ARG A 82 -8.26 13.02 7.20
N ILE A 83 -7.14 12.51 6.65
CA ILE A 83 -5.89 13.28 6.53
C ILE A 83 -5.47 13.57 5.08
N GLY A 84 -6.26 13.12 4.12
CA GLY A 84 -5.98 13.30 2.69
C GLY A 84 -5.18 12.15 2.09
N ALA A 85 -5.36 11.93 0.76
CA ALA A 85 -4.75 10.81 0.05
C ALA A 85 -3.22 10.87 0.06
N GLY A 86 -2.65 12.06 -0.20
CA GLY A 86 -1.20 12.24 -0.30
C GLY A 86 -0.48 12.01 1.03
N LEU A 87 -0.98 12.62 2.14
CA LEU A 87 -0.38 12.44 3.46
C LEU A 87 -0.59 11.02 3.99
N ALA A 88 -1.77 10.43 3.78
CA ALA A 88 -2.04 9.05 4.15
C ALA A 88 -1.05 8.09 3.44
N LEU A 89 -0.89 8.22 2.12
CA LEU A 89 0.05 7.39 1.36
C LEU A 89 1.50 7.63 1.82
N LEU A 90 1.88 8.89 2.09
CA LEU A 90 3.20 9.20 2.60
C LEU A 90 3.49 8.43 3.89
N VAL A 91 2.61 8.53 4.89
CA VAL A 91 2.78 7.85 6.18
C VAL A 91 2.82 6.34 6.00
N MET A 92 1.87 5.78 5.23
CA MET A 92 1.76 4.35 5.01
C MET A 92 2.99 3.75 4.32
N GLN A 93 3.41 4.35 3.21
CA GLN A 93 4.50 3.79 2.40
C GLN A 93 5.88 3.97 3.06
N THR A 94 6.09 5.08 3.74
CA THR A 94 7.40 5.34 4.37
C THR A 94 7.57 4.62 5.70
N LEU A 95 6.53 4.55 6.55
CA LEU A 95 6.60 3.83 7.82
C LEU A 95 6.53 2.30 7.66
N ALA A 96 6.01 1.79 6.56
CA ALA A 96 6.01 0.35 6.29
C ALA A 96 7.45 -0.23 6.28
N ALA A 97 8.44 0.54 5.83
CA ALA A 97 9.84 0.08 5.77
C ALA A 97 10.50 -0.07 7.16
N PRO A 98 10.45 0.92 8.08
CA PRO A 98 10.90 0.71 9.46
C PRO A 98 10.16 -0.40 10.20
N PHE A 99 8.85 -0.55 9.97
CA PHE A 99 8.09 -1.65 10.55
C PHE A 99 8.52 -3.02 9.98
N ALA A 100 8.77 -3.11 8.68
CA ALA A 100 9.28 -4.33 8.07
C ALA A 100 10.65 -4.71 8.65
N LEU A 101 11.56 -3.75 8.82
CA LEU A 101 12.86 -3.95 9.43
C LEU A 101 12.75 -4.49 10.87
N LEU A 102 11.83 -3.92 11.66
CA LEU A 102 11.55 -4.39 13.02
C LEU A 102 10.97 -5.82 13.01
N LEU A 103 10.02 -6.11 12.12
CA LEU A 103 9.41 -7.43 12.01
C LEU A 103 10.41 -8.48 11.52
N GLU A 104 11.28 -8.15 10.57
CA GLU A 104 12.36 -9.04 10.12
C GLU A 104 13.32 -9.38 11.27
N TYR A 105 13.65 -8.40 12.10
CA TYR A 105 14.45 -8.64 13.30
C TYR A 105 13.74 -9.58 14.29
N LEU A 106 12.46 -9.32 14.58
CA LEU A 106 11.71 -10.08 15.59
C LEU A 106 11.33 -11.49 15.11
N VAL A 107 11.04 -11.67 13.82
CA VAL A 107 10.50 -12.93 13.27
C VAL A 107 11.60 -13.78 12.63
N LEU A 108 12.55 -13.15 11.93
CA LEU A 108 13.60 -13.83 11.18
C LEU A 108 14.98 -13.77 11.89
N GLY A 109 15.09 -13.01 12.98
CA GLY A 109 16.35 -12.84 13.72
C GLY A 109 17.40 -12.01 12.97
N HIS A 110 17.04 -11.35 11.87
CA HIS A 110 17.96 -10.53 11.08
C HIS A 110 18.17 -9.17 11.75
N ALA A 111 19.30 -9.01 12.45
CA ALA A 111 19.64 -7.74 13.09
C ALA A 111 19.85 -6.62 12.04
N PRO A 112 19.22 -5.45 12.22
CA PRO A 112 19.41 -4.33 11.31
C PRO A 112 20.84 -3.79 11.40
N THR A 113 21.40 -3.40 10.27
CA THR A 113 22.71 -2.75 10.21
C THR A 113 22.62 -1.29 10.69
N GLY A 114 23.77 -0.70 11.10
CA GLY A 114 23.82 0.72 11.49
C GLY A 114 23.31 1.64 10.39
N ALA A 115 23.62 1.34 9.13
CA ALA A 115 23.12 2.08 7.97
C ALA A 115 21.59 2.02 7.85
N GLN A 116 20.99 0.87 8.08
CA GLN A 116 19.53 0.72 8.07
C GLN A 116 18.85 1.48 9.21
N LEU A 117 19.48 1.53 10.39
CA LEU A 117 18.98 2.31 11.52
C LEU A 117 19.02 3.82 11.24
N VAL A 118 20.11 4.32 10.63
CA VAL A 118 20.20 5.72 10.20
C VAL A 118 19.13 6.05 9.16
N ALA A 119 18.95 5.20 8.15
CA ALA A 119 17.90 5.38 7.14
C ALA A 119 16.49 5.40 7.76
N ALA A 120 16.22 4.50 8.71
CA ALA A 120 14.97 4.49 9.46
C ALA A 120 14.75 5.78 10.27
N ALA A 121 15.80 6.31 10.92
CA ALA A 121 15.73 7.59 11.64
C ALA A 121 15.43 8.75 10.68
N VAL A 122 16.01 8.79 9.49
CA VAL A 122 15.70 9.79 8.46
C VAL A 122 14.23 9.70 8.03
N ILE A 123 13.69 8.49 7.81
CA ILE A 123 12.28 8.28 7.50
C ILE A 123 11.38 8.83 8.61
N LEU A 124 11.64 8.44 9.87
CA LEU A 124 10.85 8.87 11.02
C LEU A 124 10.86 10.40 11.20
N THR A 125 12.02 11.03 10.99
CA THR A 125 12.17 12.50 11.04
C THR A 125 11.35 13.16 9.94
N GLY A 126 11.40 12.63 8.71
CA GLY A 126 10.63 13.13 7.57
C GLY A 126 9.12 13.04 7.82
N VAL A 127 8.64 11.90 8.33
CA VAL A 127 7.23 11.71 8.67
C VAL A 127 6.81 12.65 9.81
N ALA A 128 7.62 12.78 10.88
CA ALA A 128 7.33 13.69 11.97
C ALA A 128 7.22 15.15 11.50
N LEU A 129 8.12 15.58 10.60
CA LEU A 129 8.07 16.90 9.98
C LEU A 129 6.79 17.11 9.16
N ALA A 130 6.40 16.13 8.34
CA ALA A 130 5.18 16.19 7.54
C ALA A 130 3.91 16.24 8.41
N LEU A 131 3.87 15.46 9.50
CA LEU A 131 2.76 15.42 10.46
C LEU A 131 2.70 16.67 11.37
N GLY A 132 3.80 17.39 11.52
CA GLY A 132 3.86 18.66 12.26
C GLY A 132 3.11 19.82 11.59
N SER A 133 2.53 19.60 10.39
CA SER A 133 1.63 20.54 9.74
C SER A 133 0.33 20.67 10.53
N ARG A 134 -0.23 21.90 10.60
CA ARG A 134 -1.50 22.11 11.30
C ARG A 134 -2.61 21.30 10.65
N PRO A 135 -3.45 20.59 11.43
CA PRO A 135 -4.59 19.85 10.90
C PRO A 135 -5.58 20.81 10.22
N VAL A 136 -6.07 20.42 9.07
CA VAL A 136 -7.20 21.07 8.42
C VAL A 136 -8.47 20.35 8.91
N GLY A 137 -9.28 21.04 9.74
CA GLY A 137 -10.51 20.47 10.30
C GLY A 137 -10.41 20.07 11.78
N ASP A 138 -11.25 19.12 12.21
CA ASP A 138 -11.33 18.68 13.61
C ASP A 138 -10.05 17.94 14.04
N PRO A 139 -9.36 18.37 15.13
CA PRO A 139 -8.16 17.69 15.62
C PRO A 139 -8.35 16.23 16.01
N ARG A 140 -9.56 15.81 16.40
CA ARG A 140 -9.86 14.41 16.72
C ARG A 140 -9.82 13.54 15.46
N HIS A 141 -10.45 14.00 14.38
CA HIS A 141 -10.41 13.32 13.08
C HIS A 141 -8.98 13.21 12.52
N TRP A 142 -8.17 14.25 12.70
CA TRP A 142 -6.76 14.25 12.31
C TRP A 142 -5.94 13.19 13.06
N ARG A 143 -6.00 13.17 14.41
CA ARG A 143 -5.28 12.17 15.21
C ARG A 143 -5.68 10.75 14.89
N THR A 144 -6.98 10.49 14.77
CA THR A 144 -7.50 9.18 14.36
C THR A 144 -7.01 8.80 12.97
N GLY A 145 -7.00 9.74 12.02
CA GLY A 145 -6.49 9.53 10.67
C GLY A 145 -5.01 9.12 10.65
N ILE A 146 -4.17 9.78 11.46
CA ILE A 146 -2.74 9.42 11.60
C ILE A 146 -2.60 8.02 12.22
N ALA A 147 -3.30 7.73 13.31
CA ALA A 147 -3.24 6.42 13.95
C ALA A 147 -3.63 5.29 13.00
N LEU A 148 -4.66 5.51 12.18
CA LEU A 148 -5.08 4.57 11.13
C LEU A 148 -4.04 4.44 10.01
N ALA A 149 -3.36 5.52 9.61
CA ALA A 149 -2.26 5.45 8.63
C ALA A 149 -1.07 4.64 9.17
N ILE A 150 -0.73 4.80 10.45
CA ILE A 150 0.31 4.02 11.13
C ILE A 150 -0.10 2.53 11.20
N LEU A 151 -1.34 2.24 11.56
CA LEU A 151 -1.86 0.87 11.56
C LEU A 151 -1.82 0.25 10.15
N ALA A 152 -2.18 1.01 9.12
CA ALA A 152 -2.09 0.57 7.74
C ALA A 152 -0.64 0.30 7.32
N ALA A 153 0.33 1.15 7.73
CA ALA A 153 1.76 0.93 7.50
C ALA A 153 2.25 -0.37 8.14
N PHE A 154 1.83 -0.62 9.38
CA PHE A 154 2.15 -1.88 10.07
C PHE A 154 1.54 -3.09 9.35
N GLY A 155 0.28 -3.02 8.92
CA GLY A 155 -0.36 -4.05 8.12
C GLY A 155 0.38 -4.34 6.80
N GLN A 156 0.83 -3.28 6.11
CA GLN A 156 1.66 -3.42 4.90
C GLN A 156 3.01 -4.10 5.19
N ALA A 157 3.66 -3.76 6.30
CA ALA A 157 4.90 -4.38 6.73
C ALA A 157 4.72 -5.89 7.02
N CYS A 158 3.66 -6.28 7.73
CA CYS A 158 3.30 -7.68 7.94
C CYS A 158 3.10 -8.42 6.60
N GLY A 159 2.38 -7.78 5.67
CA GLY A 159 2.20 -8.31 4.33
C GLY A 159 3.51 -8.44 3.54
N ALA A 160 4.44 -7.51 3.70
CA ALA A 160 5.75 -7.55 3.05
C ALA A 160 6.61 -8.71 3.59
N VAL A 161 6.67 -8.88 4.92
CA VAL A 161 7.46 -9.94 5.57
C VAL A 161 6.88 -11.32 5.29
N SER A 162 5.58 -11.46 5.05
CA SER A 162 4.98 -12.75 4.69
C SER A 162 5.51 -13.33 3.37
N THR A 163 5.97 -12.49 2.45
CA THR A 163 6.52 -12.94 1.15
C THR A 163 7.84 -13.71 1.29
N PRO A 164 8.89 -13.21 1.98
CA PRO A 164 10.09 -14.00 2.23
C PRO A 164 9.82 -15.26 3.06
N MET A 165 8.85 -15.26 3.99
CA MET A 165 8.44 -16.46 4.72
C MET A 165 7.84 -17.51 3.78
N ALA A 166 6.97 -17.09 2.85
CA ALA A 166 6.43 -17.97 1.81
C ALA A 166 7.54 -18.56 0.93
N LYS A 167 8.51 -17.72 0.53
CA LYS A 167 9.68 -18.16 -0.25
C LYS A 167 10.52 -19.17 0.54
N ALA A 168 10.81 -18.91 1.81
CA ALA A 168 11.56 -19.83 2.66
C ALA A 168 10.88 -21.21 2.78
N ALA A 169 9.55 -21.25 2.92
CA ALA A 169 8.78 -22.48 2.95
C ALA A 169 8.87 -23.26 1.61
N CYS A 170 8.86 -22.57 0.46
CA CYS A 170 9.05 -23.20 -0.85
C CYS A 170 10.46 -23.78 -0.99
N VAL A 171 11.50 -23.03 -0.60
CA VAL A 171 12.91 -23.47 -0.65
C VAL A 171 13.11 -24.70 0.23
N ALA A 172 12.58 -24.70 1.45
CA ALA A 172 12.66 -25.84 2.37
C ALA A 172 11.98 -27.11 1.83
N ALA A 173 10.94 -26.95 1.01
CA ALA A 173 10.23 -28.05 0.38
C ALA A 173 10.75 -28.40 -1.03
N HIS A 174 11.82 -27.75 -1.49
CA HIS A 174 12.39 -27.92 -2.85
C HIS A 174 11.36 -27.67 -3.98
N VAL A 175 10.42 -26.73 -3.77
CA VAL A 175 9.39 -26.34 -4.73
C VAL A 175 9.70 -24.97 -5.29
N GLU A 176 9.44 -24.77 -6.60
CA GLU A 176 9.60 -23.47 -7.26
C GLU A 176 8.61 -22.45 -6.67
N VAL A 177 9.11 -21.22 -6.42
CA VAL A 177 8.28 -20.12 -5.95
C VAL A 177 7.38 -19.64 -7.08
N PRO A 178 6.04 -19.58 -6.89
CA PRO A 178 5.13 -19.10 -7.93
C PRO A 178 5.40 -17.64 -8.31
N ASP A 179 4.94 -17.27 -9.51
CA ASP A 179 5.03 -15.90 -10.03
C ASP A 179 4.31 -14.85 -9.14
N GLY A 180 4.60 -13.58 -9.38
CA GLY A 180 4.04 -12.47 -8.58
C GLY A 180 2.52 -12.31 -8.71
N TRP A 181 1.90 -12.77 -9.80
CA TRP A 181 0.45 -12.70 -9.98
C TRP A 181 -0.25 -13.71 -9.08
N THR A 182 0.25 -14.95 -9.04
CA THR A 182 -0.24 -16.01 -8.14
C THR A 182 -0.09 -15.60 -6.67
N GLN A 183 1.07 -15.05 -6.29
CA GLN A 183 1.29 -14.53 -4.94
C GLN A 183 0.34 -13.36 -4.61
N GLY A 184 0.16 -12.42 -5.55
CA GLY A 184 -0.75 -11.29 -5.41
C GLY A 184 -2.20 -11.74 -5.24
N PHE A 185 -2.64 -12.72 -6.04
CA PHE A 185 -3.99 -13.29 -5.94
C PHE A 185 -4.25 -13.93 -4.57
N LEU A 186 -3.31 -14.72 -4.05
CA LEU A 186 -3.45 -15.32 -2.72
C LEU A 186 -3.55 -14.27 -1.62
N ARG A 187 -2.81 -13.17 -1.72
CA ARG A 187 -2.93 -12.06 -0.77
C ARG A 187 -4.31 -11.39 -0.85
N ILE A 188 -4.85 -11.18 -2.06
CA ILE A 188 -6.20 -10.65 -2.25
C ILE A 188 -7.23 -11.62 -1.67
N LEU A 189 -7.06 -12.93 -1.91
CA LEU A 189 -7.92 -13.97 -1.38
C LEU A 189 -7.93 -13.98 0.17
N GLY A 190 -6.80 -13.71 0.81
CA GLY A 190 -6.72 -13.55 2.27
C GLY A 190 -7.39 -12.28 2.79
N GLY A 191 -7.25 -11.16 2.07
CA GLY A 191 -7.80 -9.86 2.48
C GLY A 191 -9.29 -9.71 2.24
N LEU A 192 -9.81 -10.26 1.14
CA LEU A 192 -11.21 -10.11 0.73
C LEU A 192 -12.23 -10.56 1.80
N PRO A 193 -12.09 -11.73 2.47
CA PRO A 193 -13.00 -12.13 3.52
C PRO A 193 -13.04 -11.18 4.71
N ILE A 194 -11.88 -10.60 5.09
CA ILE A 194 -11.78 -9.64 6.19
C ILE A 194 -12.52 -8.35 5.85
N VAL A 195 -12.29 -7.79 4.66
CA VAL A 195 -12.98 -6.58 4.19
C VAL A 195 -14.49 -6.84 4.06
N LEU A 196 -14.88 -7.97 3.46
CA LEU A 196 -16.28 -8.35 3.33
C LEU A 196 -16.95 -8.52 4.69
N GLY A 197 -16.31 -9.24 5.62
CA GLY A 197 -16.80 -9.44 6.99
C GLY A 197 -16.97 -8.11 7.72
N PHE A 198 -16.02 -7.20 7.59
CA PHE A 198 -16.11 -5.86 8.18
C PHE A 198 -17.28 -5.04 7.61
N VAL A 199 -17.45 -5.04 6.28
CA VAL A 199 -18.58 -4.37 5.62
C VAL A 199 -19.91 -4.96 6.07
N LEU A 200 -20.04 -6.29 6.10
CA LEU A 200 -21.26 -6.96 6.58
C LEU A 200 -21.56 -6.64 8.04
N TRP A 201 -20.52 -6.57 8.88
CA TRP A 201 -20.68 -6.18 10.27
C TRP A 201 -21.20 -4.74 10.43
N ASN A 202 -20.59 -3.78 9.73
CA ASN A 202 -20.98 -2.37 9.80
C ASN A 202 -22.37 -2.12 9.20
N THR A 203 -22.75 -2.89 8.19
CA THR A 203 -24.03 -2.70 7.47
C THR A 203 -25.18 -3.49 8.06
N ARG A 204 -24.98 -4.24 9.15
CA ARG A 204 -26.05 -5.03 9.81
C ARG A 204 -27.29 -4.23 10.15
N ARG A 205 -27.15 -2.95 10.50
CA ARG A 205 -28.26 -2.06 10.87
C ARG A 205 -28.98 -1.47 9.65
N GLU A 206 -28.28 -1.23 8.56
CA GLU A 206 -28.83 -0.57 7.34
C GLU A 206 -29.16 -1.57 6.22
N GLY A 207 -28.63 -2.78 6.29
CA GLY A 207 -28.70 -3.82 5.26
C GLY A 207 -27.75 -3.55 4.09
N LEU A 208 -26.94 -4.56 3.72
CA LEU A 208 -26.01 -4.50 2.59
C LEU A 208 -26.75 -4.12 1.28
N LEU A 209 -27.96 -4.63 1.09
CA LEU A 209 -28.79 -4.35 -0.08
C LEU A 209 -29.19 -2.87 -0.17
N ALA A 210 -29.37 -2.18 0.95
CA ALA A 210 -29.68 -0.74 0.96
C ALA A 210 -28.47 0.07 0.51
N GLN A 211 -27.25 -0.31 0.89
CA GLN A 211 -26.02 0.33 0.40
C GLN A 211 -25.75 0.03 -1.08
N VAL A 212 -25.94 -1.22 -1.52
CA VAL A 212 -25.80 -1.60 -2.93
C VAL A 212 -26.85 -0.91 -3.80
N ARG A 213 -28.08 -0.68 -3.27
CA ARG A 213 -29.18 -0.02 -3.96
C ARG A 213 -29.16 1.51 -3.84
N ARG A 214 -28.33 2.11 -2.99
CA ARG A 214 -28.14 3.57 -3.03
C ARG A 214 -27.87 3.92 -4.49
N PRO A 215 -28.61 4.85 -5.11
CA PRO A 215 -28.34 5.25 -6.48
C PRO A 215 -26.93 5.84 -6.49
N TYR A 216 -25.98 5.01 -6.88
CA TYR A 216 -24.59 5.44 -7.06
C TYR A 216 -24.62 6.49 -8.15
N ALA A 217 -24.63 7.75 -7.71
CA ALA A 217 -24.87 8.89 -8.53
C ALA A 217 -23.90 8.91 -9.70
N GLY A 218 -24.42 8.60 -10.89
CA GLY A 218 -23.79 8.88 -12.16
C GLY A 218 -22.52 8.09 -12.52
N GLY A 219 -22.17 8.10 -13.80
CA GLY A 219 -21.00 7.42 -14.36
C GLY A 219 -19.66 7.84 -13.72
N ARG A 220 -19.57 9.07 -13.21
CA ARG A 220 -18.35 9.57 -12.55
C ARG A 220 -18.00 8.82 -11.27
N ALA A 221 -18.97 8.48 -10.43
CA ALA A 221 -18.75 7.72 -9.19
C ALA A 221 -18.26 6.30 -9.50
N ARG A 222 -18.89 5.63 -10.48
CA ARG A 222 -18.45 4.31 -10.95
C ARG A 222 -17.05 4.35 -11.56
N GLY A 223 -16.74 5.43 -12.30
CA GLY A 223 -15.42 5.66 -12.85
C GLY A 223 -14.32 5.70 -11.77
N TRP A 224 -14.54 6.42 -10.66
CA TRP A 224 -13.57 6.47 -9.57
C TRP A 224 -13.34 5.11 -8.92
N ALA A 225 -14.41 4.32 -8.71
CA ALA A 225 -14.28 2.98 -8.13
C ALA A 225 -13.53 2.02 -9.06
N LEU A 226 -13.85 2.03 -10.35
CA LEU A 226 -13.19 1.20 -11.37
C LEU A 226 -11.72 1.59 -11.51
N MET A 227 -11.42 2.89 -11.63
CA MET A 227 -10.05 3.39 -11.71
C MET A 227 -9.22 3.02 -10.47
N ASN A 228 -9.82 3.06 -9.27
CA ASN A 228 -9.15 2.64 -8.06
C ASN A 228 -8.76 1.14 -8.08
N GLY A 229 -9.69 0.26 -8.46
CA GLY A 229 -9.44 -1.18 -8.53
C GLY A 229 -8.46 -1.58 -9.65
N LEU A 230 -8.56 -0.94 -10.80
CA LEU A 230 -7.70 -1.27 -11.95
C LEU A 230 -6.32 -0.62 -11.88
N SER A 231 -6.21 0.66 -11.41
CA SER A 231 -4.93 1.36 -11.44
C SER A 231 -3.93 0.81 -10.42
N GLY A 232 -4.31 0.62 -9.16
CA GLY A 232 -3.38 0.16 -8.12
C GLY A 232 -3.01 -1.30 -8.28
N PRO A 233 -3.90 -2.22 -7.88
CA PRO A 233 -3.62 -3.65 -7.92
C PRO A 233 -3.61 -4.25 -9.32
N GLY A 234 -4.24 -3.60 -10.31
CA GLY A 234 -4.20 -4.03 -11.71
C GLY A 234 -2.94 -3.53 -12.43
N ILE A 235 -3.06 -2.38 -13.10
CA ILE A 235 -2.01 -1.84 -13.98
C ILE A 235 -0.74 -1.48 -13.19
N GLY A 236 -0.88 -0.92 -11.98
CA GLY A 236 0.26 -0.56 -11.13
C GLY A 236 1.12 -1.76 -10.79
N VAL A 237 0.51 -2.87 -10.39
CA VAL A 237 1.22 -4.13 -10.11
C VAL A 237 1.82 -4.71 -11.39
N ALA A 238 1.11 -4.68 -12.53
CA ALA A 238 1.65 -5.14 -13.81
C ALA A 238 2.91 -4.37 -14.22
N CYS A 239 2.86 -3.03 -14.17
CA CYS A 239 4.01 -2.17 -14.43
C CYS A 239 5.17 -2.46 -13.46
N TYR A 240 4.86 -2.68 -12.19
CA TYR A 240 5.86 -2.99 -11.17
C TYR A 240 6.57 -4.31 -11.46
N GLN A 241 5.83 -5.36 -11.75
CA GLN A 241 6.40 -6.68 -12.07
C GLN A 241 7.21 -6.63 -13.38
N TRP A 242 6.71 -5.92 -14.40
CA TRP A 242 7.47 -5.72 -15.63
C TRP A 242 8.77 -4.97 -15.38
N ALA A 243 8.74 -3.91 -14.57
CA ALA A 243 9.95 -3.19 -14.21
C ALA A 243 10.96 -4.11 -13.51
N LEU A 244 10.52 -4.94 -12.56
CA LEU A 244 11.37 -5.89 -11.84
C LEU A 244 11.95 -6.99 -12.73
N SER A 245 11.28 -7.37 -13.82
CA SER A 245 11.80 -8.35 -14.76
C SER A 245 12.90 -7.78 -15.68
N THR A 246 12.95 -6.44 -15.85
CA THR A 246 13.85 -5.78 -16.81
C THR A 246 14.91 -4.89 -16.18
N GLN A 247 14.79 -4.56 -14.90
CA GLN A 247 15.69 -3.67 -14.19
C GLN A 247 16.05 -4.21 -12.80
N PRO A 248 17.21 -3.86 -12.25
CA PRO A 248 17.56 -4.20 -10.88
C PRO A 248 16.50 -3.72 -9.89
N ALA A 249 16.13 -4.56 -8.93
CA ALA A 249 15.09 -4.26 -7.94
C ALA A 249 15.35 -2.93 -7.20
N ALA A 250 16.61 -2.64 -6.85
CA ALA A 250 16.97 -1.38 -6.19
C ALA A 250 16.56 -0.14 -6.99
N VAL A 251 16.73 -0.15 -8.33
CA VAL A 251 16.35 0.95 -9.21
C VAL A 251 14.83 1.10 -9.26
N VAL A 252 14.10 -0.01 -9.48
CA VAL A 252 12.63 -0.02 -9.56
C VAL A 252 12.03 0.51 -8.27
N LEU A 253 12.49 0.00 -7.15
CA LEU A 253 11.97 0.36 -5.84
C LEU A 253 12.28 1.82 -5.47
N SER A 254 13.44 2.35 -5.90
CA SER A 254 13.77 3.78 -5.71
C SER A 254 12.82 4.69 -6.47
N ILE A 255 12.45 4.31 -7.70
CA ILE A 255 11.49 5.08 -8.51
C ILE A 255 10.07 4.99 -7.88
N VAL A 256 9.64 3.79 -7.47
CA VAL A 256 8.32 3.60 -6.85
C VAL A 256 8.22 4.34 -5.50
N ALA A 257 9.33 4.54 -4.80
CA ALA A 257 9.38 5.36 -3.59
C ALA A 257 8.95 6.83 -3.80
N LEU A 258 8.88 7.31 -5.05
CA LEU A 258 8.35 8.64 -5.39
C LEU A 258 6.81 8.70 -5.37
N SER A 259 6.12 7.56 -5.33
CA SER A 259 4.65 7.53 -5.38
C SER A 259 3.94 8.38 -4.32
N PRO A 260 4.41 8.51 -3.06
CA PRO A 260 3.79 9.42 -2.10
C PRO A 260 3.84 10.90 -2.52
N LEU A 261 4.95 11.34 -3.14
CA LEU A 261 5.08 12.71 -3.61
C LEU A 261 4.16 12.97 -4.82
N LEU A 262 4.03 12.00 -5.72
CA LEU A 262 3.06 12.05 -6.81
C LEU A 262 1.61 12.09 -6.29
N ALA A 263 1.30 11.35 -5.23
CA ALA A 263 -0.03 11.38 -4.61
C ALA A 263 -0.37 12.76 -4.01
N LEU A 264 0.61 13.48 -3.46
CA LEU A 264 0.42 14.86 -3.01
C LEU A 264 0.09 15.79 -4.19
N LEU A 265 0.76 15.62 -5.34
CA LEU A 265 0.47 16.37 -6.56
C LEU A 265 -0.93 16.07 -7.10
N PHE A 266 -1.32 14.79 -7.16
CA PHE A 266 -2.66 14.40 -7.61
C PHE A 266 -3.76 14.89 -6.66
N GLN A 267 -3.53 14.84 -5.36
CA GLN A 267 -4.46 15.41 -4.38
C GLN A 267 -4.63 16.91 -4.63
N TRP A 268 -3.54 17.64 -4.83
CA TRP A 268 -3.62 19.06 -5.14
C TRP A 268 -4.38 19.31 -6.47
N ALA A 269 -4.05 18.58 -7.53
CA ALA A 269 -4.68 18.77 -8.84
C ALA A 269 -6.18 18.41 -8.84
N VAL A 270 -6.57 17.33 -8.12
CA VAL A 270 -7.96 16.82 -8.13
C VAL A 270 -8.83 17.49 -7.08
N GLU A 271 -8.27 17.90 -5.95
CA GLU A 271 -9.02 18.43 -4.81
C GLU A 271 -8.81 19.92 -4.59
N GLY A 272 -7.85 20.55 -5.27
CA GLY A 272 -7.49 21.96 -5.11
C GLY A 272 -6.77 22.28 -3.77
N GLN A 273 -6.57 21.29 -2.92
CA GLN A 273 -5.93 21.48 -1.61
C GLN A 273 -4.41 21.47 -1.75
N ARG A 274 -3.76 22.62 -1.60
CA ARG A 274 -2.30 22.73 -1.64
C ARG A 274 -1.70 22.12 -0.37
N PRO A 275 -0.82 21.09 -0.48
CA PRO A 275 -0.09 20.58 0.68
C PRO A 275 0.80 21.67 1.29
N ALA A 276 0.88 21.72 2.63
CA ALA A 276 1.74 22.67 3.29
C ALA A 276 3.22 22.42 2.94
N PRO A 277 4.08 23.46 2.90
CA PRO A 277 5.51 23.30 2.59
C PRO A 277 6.22 22.24 3.44
N ARG A 278 5.83 22.13 4.72
CA ARG A 278 6.36 21.10 5.65
C ARG A 278 6.04 19.66 5.18
N VAL A 279 4.90 19.43 4.51
CA VAL A 279 4.53 18.11 3.98
C VAL A 279 5.44 17.75 2.81
N TRP A 280 5.80 18.72 1.97
CA TRP A 280 6.76 18.52 0.88
C TRP A 280 8.16 18.23 1.39
N LEU A 281 8.65 19.04 2.35
CA LEU A 281 9.98 18.85 2.95
C LEU A 281 10.06 17.52 3.70
N GLY A 282 9.07 17.24 4.56
CA GLY A 282 9.01 15.99 5.31
C GLY A 282 8.85 14.77 4.40
N GLY A 283 8.01 14.88 3.37
CA GLY A 283 7.83 13.84 2.37
C GLY A 283 9.09 13.56 1.57
N GLY A 284 9.79 14.60 1.13
CA GLY A 284 11.09 14.47 0.45
C GLY A 284 12.14 13.79 1.32
N LEU A 285 12.24 14.19 2.59
CA LEU A 285 13.16 13.58 3.56
C LEU A 285 12.81 12.10 3.84
N ALA A 286 11.53 11.79 4.02
CA ALA A 286 11.09 10.42 4.23
C ALA A 286 11.36 9.51 3.01
N VAL A 287 11.14 10.02 1.80
CA VAL A 287 11.47 9.32 0.56
C VAL A 287 12.99 9.12 0.41
N LEU A 288 13.79 10.13 0.76
CA LEU A 288 15.25 10.00 0.80
C LEU A 288 15.69 8.87 1.76
N GLY A 289 15.15 8.85 2.98
CA GLY A 289 15.42 7.78 3.93
C GLY A 289 15.00 6.40 3.42
N LEU A 290 13.90 6.31 2.68
CA LEU A 290 13.46 5.07 2.05
C LEU A 290 14.44 4.60 0.96
N MET A 291 15.00 5.52 0.17
CA MET A 291 16.05 5.22 -0.82
C MET A 291 17.35 4.75 -0.15
N MET A 292 17.74 5.40 0.97
CA MET A 292 18.89 4.99 1.78
C MET A 292 18.69 3.58 2.35
N LEU A 293 17.51 3.27 2.88
CA LEU A 293 17.22 1.94 3.46
C LEU A 293 17.33 0.81 2.43
N ARG A 294 17.06 1.09 1.16
CA ARG A 294 17.13 0.11 0.06
C ARG A 294 18.52 -0.17 -0.46
N ASN A 295 19.45 0.78 -0.30
CA ASN A 295 20.86 0.62 -0.66
C ASN A 295 21.76 1.12 0.47
N PRO A 296 21.79 0.40 1.62
CA PRO A 296 22.47 0.86 2.82
C PRO A 296 23.99 0.99 2.63
N GLU A 297 24.61 0.12 1.86
CA GLU A 297 26.04 0.19 1.59
C GLU A 297 26.42 1.27 0.55
N GLY A 298 25.56 1.51 -0.43
CA GLY A 298 25.85 2.43 -1.53
C GLY A 298 25.99 3.88 -1.07
N TRP A 299 25.10 4.36 -0.19
CA TRP A 299 25.17 5.72 0.31
C TRP A 299 26.27 5.90 1.38
N MET A 300 26.59 4.87 2.18
CA MET A 300 27.71 4.89 3.12
C MET A 300 29.04 5.04 2.37
N LYS A 301 29.27 4.23 1.33
CA LYS A 301 30.44 4.37 0.46
C LYS A 301 30.52 5.76 -0.19
N ALA A 302 29.37 6.34 -0.58
CA ALA A 302 29.33 7.68 -1.16
C ALA A 302 29.71 8.79 -0.15
N LEU A 303 29.49 8.57 1.15
CA LEU A 303 29.87 9.48 2.24
C LEU A 303 31.28 9.19 2.81
N GLY A 304 31.99 8.16 2.32
CA GLY A 304 33.32 7.81 2.79
C GLY A 304 33.35 7.06 4.12
N ALA A 305 32.25 6.44 4.49
CA ALA A 305 32.09 5.65 5.72
C ALA A 305 32.09 4.14 5.43
#